data_0c743771216bab2c1a421f1e406c79e5
#
_entry.id   0c743771216bab2c1a421f1e406c79e5
#
_cell.length_a   1.000
_cell.length_b   1.000
_cell.length_c   1.000
_cell.angle_alpha   90.00
_cell.angle_beta   90.00
_cell.angle_gamma   90.00
#
_symmetry.space_group_name_H-M   'P 1'
#
loop_
_entity.id
_entity.type
_entity.pdbx_description
1 polymer ?
#
loop_
_entity_poly.entity_id
_entity_poly.type
_entity_poly.pdbx_seq_one_letter_code
_entity_poly.pdbx_strand_id
1 'polypeptide(L)'
;MIGVLELILCDIGNTTYHFLVKGKHKKYFLDEKVPTFNDEIYFVSVNEKASKKLIKKNPHAKNINKLLNFQTSYVGLGIDRAVACSFQDNCVIVDAGSAITVDSMEESKHIGGFILLGLRRFMKSYQHI
;
A
#
# COMPACT_ATOMS: atom_id res chain seq x y z
N MET A 1 -7.20 -11.79 -32.56
CA MET A 1 -7.67 -11.56 -31.18
C MET A 1 -6.71 -10.58 -30.52
N ILE A 2 -7.20 -9.41 -30.13
CA ILE A 2 -6.39 -8.44 -29.39
C ILE A 2 -6.31 -8.95 -27.97
N GLY A 3 -5.11 -9.33 -27.51
CA GLY A 3 -4.89 -9.69 -26.12
C GLY A 3 -5.20 -8.51 -25.21
N VAL A 4 -6.09 -8.66 -24.27
CA VAL A 4 -6.30 -7.67 -23.22
C VAL A 4 -5.08 -7.75 -22.31
N LEU A 5 -4.28 -6.67 -22.27
CA LEU A 5 -3.24 -6.51 -21.27
C LEU A 5 -3.93 -6.44 -19.92
N GLU A 6 -3.66 -7.41 -19.06
CA GLU A 6 -4.19 -7.40 -17.73
C GLU A 6 -3.31 -6.53 -16.84
N LEU A 7 -3.96 -5.68 -16.08
CA LEU A 7 -3.32 -4.79 -15.15
C LEU A 7 -3.09 -5.52 -13.82
N ILE A 8 -1.84 -5.53 -13.37
CA ILE A 8 -1.48 -5.99 -12.05
C ILE A 8 -1.22 -4.78 -11.16
N LEU A 9 -1.87 -4.77 -10.01
CA LEU A 9 -1.63 -3.77 -8.99
C LEU A 9 -0.81 -4.37 -7.85
N CYS A 10 0.10 -3.60 -7.28
CA CYS A 10 0.90 -4.03 -6.16
C CYS A 10 1.02 -2.93 -5.10
N ASP A 11 0.80 -3.31 -3.87
CA ASP A 11 1.09 -2.50 -2.69
C ASP A 11 2.30 -3.12 -1.98
N ILE A 12 3.38 -2.36 -1.87
CA ILE A 12 4.59 -2.77 -1.16
C ILE A 12 4.61 -2.09 0.21
N GLY A 13 4.29 -2.88 1.22
CA GLY A 13 4.32 -2.45 2.62
C GLY A 13 5.67 -2.67 3.29
N ASN A 14 5.69 -2.60 4.61
CA ASN A 14 6.90 -2.80 5.41
C ASN A 14 7.33 -4.27 5.48
N THR A 15 6.40 -5.21 5.29
CA THR A 15 6.65 -6.64 5.49
C THR A 15 6.26 -7.50 4.28
N THR A 16 5.43 -6.99 3.37
CA THR A 16 4.84 -7.79 2.30
C THR A 16 4.70 -7.04 0.98
N TYR A 17 4.74 -7.80 -0.11
CA TYR A 17 4.15 -7.44 -1.40
C TYR A 17 2.71 -7.96 -1.43
N HIS A 18 1.78 -7.09 -1.72
CA HIS A 18 0.39 -7.46 -1.90
C HIS A 18 -0.03 -7.18 -3.35
N PHE A 19 -0.22 -8.22 -4.12
CA PHE A 19 -0.62 -8.13 -5.54
C PHE A 19 -2.10 -8.36 -5.71
N LEU A 20 -2.69 -7.60 -6.61
CA LEU A 20 -4.00 -7.87 -7.18
C LEU A 20 -3.80 -8.32 -8.63
N VAL A 21 -4.04 -9.59 -8.89
CA VAL A 21 -3.84 -10.23 -10.20
C VAL A 21 -5.15 -10.88 -10.61
N LYS A 22 -5.75 -10.44 -11.73
CA LYS A 22 -7.03 -10.99 -12.23
C LYS A 22 -8.14 -11.03 -11.17
N GLY A 23 -8.24 -9.96 -10.37
CA GLY A 23 -9.22 -9.87 -9.28
C GLY A 23 -8.92 -10.74 -8.07
N LYS A 24 -7.77 -11.43 -8.04
CA LYS A 24 -7.34 -12.27 -6.92
C LYS A 24 -6.18 -11.63 -6.18
N HIS A 25 -6.26 -11.63 -4.86
CA HIS A 25 -5.19 -11.16 -3.99
C HIS A 25 -4.11 -12.23 -3.80
N LYS A 26 -2.85 -11.84 -4.00
CA LYS A 26 -1.67 -12.68 -3.73
C LYS A 26 -0.71 -11.91 -2.85
N LYS A 27 -0.27 -12.53 -1.77
CA LYS A 27 0.60 -11.93 -0.77
C LYS A 27 1.92 -12.70 -0.69
N TYR A 28 3.03 -11.95 -0.70
CA TYR A 28 4.38 -12.50 -0.52
C TYR A 28 5.09 -11.71 0.55
N PHE A 29 5.83 -12.38 1.44
CA PHE A 29 6.71 -11.70 2.38
C PHE A 29 7.92 -11.11 1.65
N LEU A 30 8.52 -10.04 2.18
CA LEU A 30 9.63 -9.35 1.53
C LEU A 30 10.90 -10.20 1.43
N ASP A 31 11.06 -11.23 2.26
CA ASP A 31 12.14 -12.21 2.23
C ASP A 31 11.90 -13.37 1.27
N GLU A 32 10.68 -13.51 0.78
CA GLU A 32 10.36 -14.51 -0.24
C GLU A 32 10.83 -14.06 -1.63
N LYS A 33 10.90 -15.01 -2.54
CA LYS A 33 11.24 -14.74 -3.95
C LYS A 33 10.12 -13.93 -4.61
N VAL A 34 10.48 -12.78 -5.17
CA VAL A 34 9.55 -11.93 -5.91
C VAL A 34 9.12 -12.64 -7.20
N PRO A 35 7.81 -12.78 -7.45
CA PRO A 35 7.32 -13.38 -8.68
C PRO A 35 7.62 -12.51 -9.91
N THR A 36 7.68 -13.16 -11.07
CA THR A 36 7.80 -12.50 -12.37
C THR A 36 6.46 -12.57 -13.10
N PHE A 37 6.05 -11.44 -13.69
CA PHE A 37 4.82 -11.33 -14.45
C PHE A 37 5.11 -10.80 -15.86
N ASN A 38 4.29 -11.19 -16.82
CA ASN A 38 4.37 -10.67 -18.19
C ASN A 38 3.48 -9.44 -18.42
N ASP A 39 2.51 -9.22 -17.53
CA ASP A 39 1.55 -8.14 -17.64
C ASP A 39 2.07 -6.83 -17.05
N GLU A 40 1.41 -5.72 -17.36
CA GLU A 40 1.76 -4.42 -16.78
C GLU A 40 1.56 -4.40 -15.26
N ILE A 41 2.57 -3.92 -14.55
CA ILE A 41 2.53 -3.77 -13.09
C ILE A 41 2.58 -2.29 -12.74
N TYR A 42 1.61 -1.85 -11.94
CA TYR A 42 1.65 -0.55 -11.27
C TYR A 42 1.71 -0.76 -9.76
N PHE A 43 2.63 -0.09 -9.10
CA PHE A 43 2.79 -0.29 -7.67
C PHE A 43 2.97 1.02 -6.90
N VAL A 44 2.52 0.99 -5.65
CA VAL A 44 2.86 1.96 -4.61
C VAL A 44 3.78 1.31 -3.61
N SER A 45 4.64 2.10 -2.95
CA SER A 45 5.61 1.51 -2.04
C SER A 45 5.99 2.46 -0.90
N VAL A 46 6.12 1.88 0.29
CA VAL A 46 6.74 2.50 1.47
C VAL A 46 8.16 1.93 1.72
N ASN A 47 8.65 1.05 0.85
CA ASN A 47 9.92 0.36 1.00
C ASN A 47 10.73 0.38 -0.29
N GLU A 48 11.74 1.23 -0.33
CA GLU A 48 12.58 1.42 -1.53
C GLU A 48 13.37 0.15 -1.91
N LYS A 49 13.89 -0.58 -0.92
CA LYS A 49 14.64 -1.82 -1.16
C LYS A 49 13.77 -2.89 -1.81
N ALA A 50 12.55 -3.04 -1.33
CA ALA A 50 11.58 -3.96 -1.90
C ALA A 50 11.14 -3.53 -3.30
N SER A 51 10.99 -2.22 -3.54
CA SER A 51 10.70 -1.68 -4.87
C SER A 51 11.79 -2.04 -5.88
N LYS A 52 13.05 -1.91 -5.51
CA LYS A 52 14.19 -2.28 -6.35
C LYS A 52 14.19 -3.77 -6.69
N LYS A 53 13.86 -4.64 -5.73
CA LYS A 53 13.72 -6.08 -5.98
C LYS A 53 12.61 -6.38 -6.97
N LEU A 54 11.45 -5.73 -6.83
CA LEU A 54 10.33 -5.90 -7.76
C LEU A 54 10.73 -5.51 -9.18
N ILE A 55 11.33 -4.33 -9.35
CA ILE A 55 11.77 -3.80 -10.65
C ILE A 55 12.84 -4.69 -11.27
N LYS A 56 13.76 -5.23 -10.47
CA LYS A 56 14.79 -6.16 -10.97
C LYS A 56 14.18 -7.41 -11.61
N LYS A 57 13.12 -7.95 -11.02
CA LYS A 57 12.40 -9.11 -11.55
C LYS A 57 11.38 -8.76 -12.64
N ASN A 58 10.86 -7.54 -12.59
CA ASN A 58 9.83 -7.05 -13.49
C ASN A 58 10.21 -5.64 -13.96
N PRO A 59 11.14 -5.53 -14.95
CA PRO A 59 11.67 -4.21 -15.38
C PRO A 59 10.61 -3.25 -15.92
N HIS A 60 9.45 -3.76 -16.32
CA HIS A 60 8.31 -2.99 -16.80
C HIS A 60 7.40 -2.47 -15.68
N ALA A 61 7.66 -2.83 -14.43
CA ALA A 61 6.87 -2.34 -13.29
C ALA A 61 7.06 -0.82 -13.08
N LYS A 62 5.95 -0.12 -12.86
CA LYS A 62 5.92 1.34 -12.73
C LYS A 62 5.50 1.75 -11.32
N ASN A 63 6.35 2.55 -10.68
CA ASN A 63 6.03 3.17 -9.41
C ASN A 63 5.14 4.40 -9.62
N ILE A 64 3.96 4.38 -9.04
CA ILE A 64 2.97 5.46 -9.17
C ILE A 64 2.90 6.39 -7.95
N ASN A 65 3.81 6.28 -6.99
CA ASN A 65 3.81 7.15 -5.81
C ASN A 65 3.71 8.65 -6.16
N LYS A 66 4.43 9.06 -7.22
CA LYS A 66 4.48 10.45 -7.66
C LYS A 66 3.24 10.91 -8.44
N LEU A 67 2.40 9.98 -8.89
CA LEU A 67 1.18 10.30 -9.63
C LEU A 67 0.00 10.63 -8.71
N LEU A 68 0.14 10.36 -7.41
CA LEU A 68 -0.89 10.69 -6.43
C LEU A 68 -0.87 12.18 -6.13
N ASN A 69 -1.90 12.87 -6.56
CA ASN A 69 -2.17 14.25 -6.17
C ASN A 69 -3.08 14.23 -4.94
N PHE A 70 -2.47 14.27 -3.77
CA PHE A 70 -3.17 14.15 -2.49
C PHE A 70 -2.91 15.38 -1.62
N GLN A 71 -3.98 16.08 -1.26
CA GLN A 71 -3.90 17.28 -0.42
C GLN A 71 -3.98 16.91 1.06
N THR A 72 -2.94 17.23 1.79
CA THR A 72 -2.89 17.05 3.24
C THR A 72 -2.00 18.11 3.88
N SER A 73 -2.36 18.55 5.08
CA SER A 73 -1.49 19.33 5.97
C SER A 73 -0.63 18.43 6.88
N TYR A 74 -0.84 17.12 6.83
CA TYR A 74 -0.11 16.15 7.63
C TYR A 74 1.29 15.92 7.05
N VAL A 75 2.31 16.34 7.78
CA VAL A 75 3.71 16.19 7.37
C VAL A 75 4.16 14.75 7.52
N GLY A 76 4.70 14.16 6.44
CA GLY A 76 5.22 12.79 6.47
C GLY A 76 4.15 11.70 6.40
N LEU A 77 2.98 12.00 5.83
CA LEU A 77 1.97 10.99 5.59
C LEU A 77 2.49 9.90 4.65
N GLY A 78 2.40 8.64 5.09
CA GLY A 78 2.80 7.49 4.27
C GLY A 78 1.95 7.36 3.01
N ILE A 79 2.56 6.86 1.94
CA ILE A 79 1.88 6.69 0.65
C ILE A 79 0.71 5.72 0.73
N ASP A 80 0.80 4.69 1.54
CA ASP A 80 -0.25 3.71 1.80
C ASP A 80 -1.52 4.38 2.36
N ARG A 81 -1.35 5.31 3.31
CA ARG A 81 -2.45 6.11 3.87
C ARG A 81 -3.02 7.08 2.84
N ALA A 82 -2.17 7.73 2.07
CA ALA A 82 -2.59 8.62 1.00
C ALA A 82 -3.42 7.88 -0.05
N VAL A 83 -3.00 6.67 -0.45
CA VAL A 83 -3.76 5.82 -1.38
C VAL A 83 -5.11 5.42 -0.82
N ALA A 84 -5.16 4.98 0.45
CA ALA A 84 -6.40 4.58 1.09
C ALA A 84 -7.41 5.74 1.20
N CYS A 85 -6.92 6.97 1.36
CA CYS A 85 -7.74 8.17 1.45
C CYS A 85 -8.09 8.79 0.09
N SER A 86 -7.32 8.46 -0.97
CA SER A 86 -7.58 8.97 -2.32
C SER A 86 -8.97 8.55 -2.78
N PHE A 87 -9.64 9.44 -3.47
CA PHE A 87 -11.03 9.23 -3.96
C PHE A 87 -12.11 9.16 -2.87
N GLN A 88 -11.78 9.52 -1.64
CA GLN A 88 -12.75 9.63 -0.55
C GLN A 88 -13.06 11.12 -0.29
N ASP A 89 -14.33 11.43 -0.11
CA ASP A 89 -14.76 12.82 0.08
C ASP A 89 -14.94 13.18 1.56
N ASN A 90 -15.86 12.51 2.23
CA ASN A 90 -16.22 12.77 3.63
C ASN A 90 -16.34 11.44 4.35
N CYS A 91 -15.30 11.03 5.08
CA CYS A 91 -15.30 9.78 5.82
C CYS A 91 -14.12 9.68 6.79
N VAL A 92 -14.18 8.69 7.63
CA VAL A 92 -13.05 8.20 8.42
C VAL A 92 -12.60 6.87 7.83
N ILE A 93 -11.33 6.75 7.49
CA ILE A 93 -10.74 5.54 6.95
C ILE A 93 -9.93 4.86 8.06
N VAL A 94 -10.24 3.60 8.30
CA VAL A 94 -9.48 2.76 9.24
C VAL A 94 -8.82 1.64 8.45
N ASP A 95 -7.50 1.58 8.51
CA ASP A 95 -6.72 0.49 7.94
C ASP A 95 -6.05 -0.30 9.08
N ALA A 96 -6.45 -1.56 9.22
CA ALA A 96 -5.98 -2.43 10.30
C ALA A 96 -5.00 -3.46 9.74
N GLY A 97 -3.72 -3.12 9.77
CA GLY A 97 -2.62 -3.98 9.32
C GLY A 97 -1.58 -4.22 10.42
N SER A 98 -0.31 -4.17 10.05
CA SER A 98 0.83 -4.22 11.00
C SER A 98 0.82 -3.06 12.00
N ALA A 99 0.25 -1.95 11.58
CA ALA A 99 -0.22 -0.84 12.41
C ALA A 99 -1.70 -0.62 12.12
N ILE A 100 -2.40 0.08 13.00
CA ILE A 100 -3.74 0.58 12.72
C ILE A 100 -3.62 2.07 12.43
N THR A 101 -4.06 2.48 11.26
CA THR A 101 -4.11 3.89 10.89
C THR A 101 -5.55 4.36 10.84
N VAL A 102 -5.78 5.58 11.31
CA VAL A 102 -7.08 6.23 11.25
C VAL A 102 -6.87 7.59 10.60
N ASP A 103 -7.60 7.84 9.55
CA ASP A 103 -7.50 9.06 8.75
C ASP A 103 -8.89 9.67 8.51
N SER A 104 -8.98 10.98 8.58
CA SER A 104 -10.23 11.70 8.36
C SER A 104 -10.16 12.55 7.11
N MET A 105 -11.18 12.40 6.27
CA MET A 105 -11.38 13.18 5.05
C MET A 105 -12.60 14.06 5.17
N GLU A 106 -12.48 15.30 4.76
CA GLU A 106 -13.55 16.27 4.69
C GLU A 106 -13.41 17.09 3.40
N GLU A 107 -14.47 17.16 2.61
CA GLU A 107 -14.48 17.82 1.30
C GLU A 107 -13.29 17.44 0.40
N SER A 108 -13.03 16.14 0.29
CA SER A 108 -11.92 15.56 -0.48
C SER A 108 -10.52 15.96 0.01
N LYS A 109 -10.41 16.49 1.22
CA LYS A 109 -9.14 16.87 1.84
C LYS A 109 -8.85 16.01 3.07
N HIS A 110 -7.62 15.59 3.21
CA HIS A 110 -7.16 14.93 4.41
C HIS A 110 -6.96 15.94 5.53
N ILE A 111 -7.75 15.85 6.58
CA ILE A 111 -7.74 16.83 7.68
C ILE A 111 -6.91 16.38 8.89
N GLY A 112 -6.59 15.10 8.97
CA GLY A 112 -5.75 14.59 10.05
C GLY A 112 -5.92 13.09 10.24
N GLY A 113 -5.15 12.54 11.15
CA GLY A 113 -5.19 11.14 11.50
C GLY A 113 -4.16 10.77 12.54
N PHE A 114 -4.09 9.49 12.86
CA PHE A 114 -3.13 8.95 13.81
C PHE A 114 -2.82 7.49 13.51
N ILE A 115 -1.75 7.00 14.14
CA ILE A 115 -1.28 5.62 14.01
C ILE A 115 -1.28 4.98 15.40
N LEU A 116 -1.80 3.76 15.46
CA LEU A 116 -1.78 2.92 16.65
C LEU A 116 -0.98 1.64 16.38
N LEU A 117 -0.59 0.97 17.44
CA LEU A 117 -0.04 -0.39 17.33
C LEU A 117 -1.07 -1.32 16.66
N GLY A 118 -0.63 -2.14 15.73
CA GLY A 118 -1.45 -3.22 15.19
C GLY A 118 -1.87 -4.19 16.29
N LEU A 119 -3.03 -4.82 16.11
CA LEU A 119 -3.66 -5.66 17.13
C LEU A 119 -2.72 -6.76 17.64
N ARG A 120 -1.98 -7.41 16.75
CA ARG A 120 -1.02 -8.47 17.14
C ARG A 120 0.07 -7.96 18.08
N ARG A 121 0.64 -6.78 17.80
CA ARG A 121 1.67 -6.16 18.66
C ARG A 121 1.09 -5.70 19.97
N PHE A 122 -0.11 -5.16 19.94
CA PHE A 122 -0.85 -4.75 21.12
C PHE A 122 -1.10 -5.94 22.06
N MET A 123 -1.61 -7.05 21.53
CA MET A 123 -1.83 -8.27 22.31
C MET A 123 -0.54 -8.85 22.88
N LYS A 124 0.56 -8.84 22.12
CA LYS A 124 1.87 -9.27 22.62
C LYS A 124 2.37 -8.41 23.78
N SER A 125 2.17 -7.09 23.73
CA SER A 125 2.58 -6.19 24.81
C SER A 125 1.82 -6.46 26.12
N TYR A 126 0.57 -6.88 26.04
CA TYR A 126 -0.22 -7.27 27.20
C TYR A 126 0.28 -8.53 27.92
N GLN A 127 0.93 -9.44 27.20
CA GLN A 127 1.47 -10.69 27.76
C GLN A 127 2.65 -10.46 28.72
N HIS A 128 3.21 -9.26 28.74
CA HIS A 128 4.36 -8.90 29.57
C HIS A 128 3.99 -8.03 30.78
N ILE A 129 2.70 -7.85 31.06
CA ILE A 129 2.22 -7.10 32.21
C ILE A 129 2.08 -8.03 33.44
#